data_612a096186548977ce9b386f18c60b46
#
_entry.id   612a096186548977ce9b386f18c60b46
#
_cell.length_a   1.000
_cell.length_b   1.000
_cell.length_c   1.000
_cell.angle_alpha   90.00
_cell.angle_beta   90.00
_cell.angle_gamma   90.00
#
_symmetry.space_group_name_H-M   'P 1'
#
loop_
_entity.id
_entity.type
_entity.pdbx_description
1 polymer ?
#
loop_
_entity_poly.entity_id
_entity_poly.type
_entity_poly.pdbx_seq_one_letter_code
_entity_poly.pdbx_strand_id
1 'polypeptide(L)'
;SLDDKIGHYDILLSLILTAKDLESNQDNIISIKNYFSDEVKIKLVLDGLDEAYAKYPGIIDAINEFKTKHPLIQILISSRDCVSYLSKVNFLGITLLPFSEQQLYKFITSWFKNNDVILGERVIESIKGKEIAEIVKTPLLATLLCDLAEKGIDIPRSESEIFTKRLELFCGVYDTYKAIRRTTLSQSILQKAAIKIAYALHSRNLRSGTKSDIIKFIANDSSFNYDNETCSTAVGELIDPCNMLVHDAISGTYSFGHLRYQEHLASLELLQNRSIEIVPYLKNDWWRGTLCLYAQNCEFFSLIEEFTLKYHNIQ
;
A
#
# COMPACT_ATOMS: atom_id res chain seq x y z
N SER A 1 27.53 4.39 13.36
CA SER A 1 26.32 4.83 12.67
C SER A 1 25.82 6.12 13.33
N LEU A 2 25.21 7.01 12.57
CA LEU A 2 24.65 8.29 13.06
C LEU A 2 23.42 8.08 13.99
N ASP A 3 22.87 6.89 14.02
CA ASP A 3 21.62 6.57 14.74
C ASP A 3 21.75 6.48 16.27
N ASP A 4 22.95 6.32 16.80
CA ASP A 4 23.17 6.14 18.25
C ASP A 4 23.21 7.44 19.07
N LYS A 5 23.05 8.63 18.45
CA LYS A 5 23.14 9.93 19.15
C LYS A 5 21.87 10.79 19.11
N ILE A 6 20.88 10.44 18.30
CA ILE A 6 19.64 11.20 18.20
C ILE A 6 18.58 10.51 19.08
N GLY A 7 18.06 11.21 20.08
CA GLY A 7 16.99 10.67 20.93
C GLY A 7 15.71 10.38 20.12
N HIS A 8 14.93 9.40 20.53
CA HIS A 8 13.67 9.04 19.88
C HIS A 8 12.72 10.23 19.65
N TYR A 9 12.67 11.13 20.62
CA TYR A 9 11.88 12.36 20.54
C TYR A 9 12.33 13.26 19.37
N ASP A 10 13.62 13.46 19.17
CA ASP A 10 14.15 14.32 18.12
C ASP A 10 13.91 13.72 16.71
N ILE A 11 13.83 12.41 16.60
CA ILE A 11 13.45 11.75 15.35
C ILE A 11 12.02 12.11 14.96
N LEU A 12 11.06 12.08 15.89
CA LEU A 12 9.69 12.49 15.61
C LEU A 12 9.61 13.95 15.18
N LEU A 13 10.38 14.84 15.85
CA LEU A 13 10.47 16.26 15.46
C LEU A 13 11.05 16.44 14.07
N SER A 14 12.09 15.67 13.71
CA SER A 14 12.67 15.68 12.36
C SER A 14 11.65 15.27 11.30
N LEU A 15 10.83 14.25 11.56
CA LEU A 15 9.75 13.85 10.66
C LEU A 15 8.69 14.94 10.49
N ILE A 16 8.34 15.63 11.59
CA ILE A 16 7.39 16.76 11.55
C ILE A 16 7.96 17.94 10.75
N LEU A 17 9.24 18.25 10.93
CA LEU A 17 9.91 19.31 10.16
C LEU A 17 9.95 18.98 8.66
N THR A 18 10.33 17.75 8.32
CA THR A 18 10.32 17.26 6.93
C THR A 18 8.93 17.38 6.31
N ALA A 19 7.86 17.02 7.04
CA ALA A 19 6.49 17.18 6.58
C ALA A 19 6.04 18.63 6.39
N LYS A 20 6.83 19.60 6.85
CA LYS A 20 6.64 21.06 6.68
C LYS A 20 7.63 21.67 5.70
N ASP A 21 8.37 20.84 4.94
CA ASP A 21 9.43 21.27 4.01
C ASP A 21 10.55 22.10 4.72
N LEU A 22 10.80 21.80 6.00
CA LEU A 22 11.84 22.42 6.80
C LEU A 22 13.00 21.46 7.01
N GLU A 23 14.23 21.99 6.95
CA GLU A 23 15.42 21.20 7.26
C GLU A 23 15.47 20.79 8.73
N SER A 24 15.90 19.55 8.99
CA SER A 24 16.09 19.01 10.34
C SER A 24 17.43 19.47 10.95
N ASN A 25 17.64 20.79 11.00
CA ASN A 25 18.78 21.40 11.67
C ASN A 25 18.45 21.76 13.13
N GLN A 26 19.49 22.08 13.90
CA GLN A 26 19.37 22.34 15.34
C GLN A 26 18.44 23.52 15.66
N ASP A 27 18.48 24.58 14.85
CA ASP A 27 17.68 25.79 15.06
C ASP A 27 16.20 25.52 14.82
N ASN A 28 15.87 24.77 13.77
CA ASN A 28 14.49 24.35 13.49
C ASN A 28 13.95 23.38 14.54
N ILE A 29 14.79 22.47 15.06
CA ILE A 29 14.40 21.57 16.17
C ILE A 29 14.12 22.38 17.44
N ILE A 30 14.94 23.38 17.77
CA ILE A 30 14.69 24.26 18.92
C ILE A 30 13.39 25.05 18.70
N SER A 31 13.21 25.61 17.52
CA SER A 31 12.03 26.40 17.18
C SER A 31 10.73 25.60 17.30
N ILE A 32 10.73 24.35 16.82
CA ILE A 32 9.53 23.50 16.91
C ILE A 32 9.28 23.01 18.34
N LYS A 33 10.33 22.78 19.14
CA LYS A 33 10.20 22.50 20.58
C LYS A 33 9.53 23.65 21.31
N ASN A 34 9.95 24.87 21.05
CA ASN A 34 9.36 26.07 21.63
C ASN A 34 7.89 26.23 21.20
N TYR A 35 7.60 26.02 19.91
CA TYR A 35 6.23 26.07 19.36
C TYR A 35 5.28 25.09 20.06
N PHE A 36 5.75 23.87 20.37
CA PHE A 36 4.96 22.90 21.12
C PHE A 36 4.84 23.19 22.61
N SER A 37 5.71 24.02 23.16
CA SER A 37 5.68 24.43 24.58
C SER A 37 4.74 25.62 24.83
N ASP A 38 4.44 26.41 23.80
CA ASP A 38 3.44 27.47 23.88
C ASP A 38 2.04 26.84 24.00
N GLU A 39 1.17 27.40 24.84
CA GLU A 39 -0.18 26.88 25.17
C GLU A 39 -1.16 26.89 23.98
N VAL A 40 -0.70 26.56 22.79
CA VAL A 40 -1.50 26.54 21.56
C VAL A 40 -2.26 25.23 21.46
N LYS A 41 -3.53 25.28 21.09
CA LYS A 41 -4.36 24.09 20.79
C LYS A 41 -3.88 23.41 19.50
N ILE A 42 -2.86 22.56 19.63
CA ILE A 42 -2.28 21.81 18.52
C ILE A 42 -2.94 20.43 18.44
N LYS A 43 -3.23 20.00 17.21
CA LYS A 43 -3.58 18.60 16.87
C LYS A 43 -2.50 18.04 15.97
N LEU A 44 -1.86 16.97 16.42
CA LEU A 44 -0.88 16.23 15.62
C LEU A 44 -1.57 15.00 15.03
N VAL A 45 -1.53 14.89 13.73
CA VAL A 45 -2.07 13.72 12.98
C VAL A 45 -0.90 12.97 12.38
N LEU A 46 -0.76 11.70 12.77
CA LEU A 46 0.26 10.78 12.29
C LEU A 46 -0.45 9.66 11.51
N ASP A 47 -0.32 9.69 10.20
CA ASP A 47 -0.94 8.69 9.34
C ASP A 47 0.04 7.57 8.98
N GLY A 48 -0.42 6.31 9.05
CA GLY A 48 0.37 5.15 8.65
C GLY A 48 1.45 4.73 9.64
N LEU A 49 1.12 4.61 10.93
CA LEU A 49 2.08 4.16 11.95
C LEU A 49 2.74 2.81 11.62
N ASP A 50 2.03 1.87 11.01
CA ASP A 50 2.55 0.58 10.58
C ASP A 50 3.66 0.72 9.52
N GLU A 51 3.54 1.70 8.63
CA GLU A 51 4.56 2.00 7.61
C GLU A 51 5.79 2.67 8.23
N ALA A 52 5.58 3.57 9.19
CA ALA A 52 6.67 4.22 9.93
C ALA A 52 7.42 3.20 10.80
N TYR A 53 6.71 2.30 11.47
CA TYR A 53 7.29 1.26 12.31
C TYR A 53 8.15 0.26 11.51
N ALA A 54 7.72 -0.09 10.30
CA ALA A 54 8.50 -0.97 9.42
C ALA A 54 9.89 -0.41 9.09
N LYS A 55 10.01 0.92 9.01
CA LYS A 55 11.27 1.61 8.74
C LYS A 55 12.06 1.94 10.01
N TYR A 56 11.36 2.28 11.08
CA TYR A 56 11.93 2.74 12.34
C TYR A 56 11.10 2.24 13.53
N PRO A 57 11.44 1.08 14.11
CA PRO A 57 10.71 0.51 15.26
C PRO A 57 10.67 1.41 16.49
N GLY A 58 11.66 2.30 16.69
CA GLY A 58 11.72 3.28 17.77
C GLY A 58 10.65 4.39 17.70
N ILE A 59 9.82 4.44 16.65
CA ILE A 59 8.75 5.45 16.50
C ILE A 59 7.72 5.38 17.63
N ILE A 60 7.49 4.19 18.18
CA ILE A 60 6.57 4.01 19.31
C ILE A 60 7.08 4.73 20.55
N ASP A 61 8.37 4.58 20.85
CA ASP A 61 9.01 5.25 22.00
C ASP A 61 9.05 6.76 21.76
N ALA A 62 9.31 7.21 20.54
CA ALA A 62 9.26 8.60 20.14
C ALA A 62 7.88 9.24 20.38
N ILE A 63 6.81 8.55 20.02
CA ILE A 63 5.43 9.01 20.23
C ILE A 63 5.10 9.07 21.71
N ASN A 64 5.45 8.04 22.49
CA ASN A 64 5.19 7.99 23.91
C ASN A 64 5.97 9.09 24.67
N GLU A 65 7.22 9.33 24.30
CA GLU A 65 8.05 10.42 24.84
C GLU A 65 7.47 11.79 24.49
N PHE A 66 7.04 11.99 23.23
CA PHE A 66 6.39 13.22 22.79
C PHE A 66 5.10 13.49 23.60
N LYS A 67 4.27 12.48 23.76
CA LYS A 67 3.02 12.58 24.54
C LYS A 67 3.29 12.96 26.00
N THR A 68 4.36 12.42 26.59
CA THR A 68 4.76 12.72 27.96
C THR A 68 5.25 14.16 28.11
N LYS A 69 6.01 14.66 27.13
CA LYS A 69 6.53 16.04 27.13
C LYS A 69 5.46 17.08 26.80
N HIS A 70 4.46 16.71 25.99
CA HIS A 70 3.41 17.61 25.50
C HIS A 70 2.00 17.05 25.81
N PRO A 71 1.59 16.96 27.09
CA PRO A 71 0.35 16.31 27.49
C PRO A 71 -0.93 17.01 26.96
N LEU A 72 -0.84 18.30 26.63
CA LEU A 72 -1.97 19.10 26.12
C LEU A 72 -2.19 18.94 24.61
N ILE A 73 -1.20 18.44 23.88
CA ILE A 73 -1.33 18.20 22.44
C ILE A 73 -2.21 16.96 22.20
N GLN A 74 -3.23 17.15 21.38
CA GLN A 74 -4.07 16.04 20.92
C GLN A 74 -3.35 15.30 19.79
N ILE A 75 -3.15 14.00 19.95
CA ILE A 75 -2.52 13.16 18.93
C ILE A 75 -3.56 12.19 18.38
N LEU A 76 -3.70 12.16 17.05
CA LEU A 76 -4.48 11.16 16.32
C LEU A 76 -3.50 10.34 15.48
N ILE A 77 -3.59 9.02 15.58
CA ILE A 77 -2.70 8.11 14.88
C ILE A 77 -3.56 7.11 14.09
N SER A 78 -3.27 6.94 12.81
CA SER A 78 -3.83 5.84 12.04
C SER A 78 -2.83 4.69 11.91
N SER A 79 -3.32 3.46 11.91
CA SER A 79 -2.55 2.24 11.67
C SER A 79 -3.47 1.13 11.20
N ARG A 80 -2.92 0.12 10.51
CA ARG A 80 -3.64 -1.14 10.33
C ARG A 80 -3.78 -1.84 11.68
N ASP A 81 -4.93 -2.49 11.92
CA ASP A 81 -5.29 -3.10 13.21
C ASP A 81 -4.58 -4.42 13.52
N CYS A 82 -3.91 -5.00 12.53
CA CYS A 82 -3.32 -6.34 12.59
C CYS A 82 -1.84 -6.36 12.99
N VAL A 83 -1.34 -5.34 13.70
CA VAL A 83 0.08 -5.25 14.07
C VAL A 83 0.28 -5.40 15.57
N SER A 84 1.23 -6.24 15.94
CA SER A 84 1.47 -6.65 17.33
C SER A 84 1.90 -5.50 18.26
N TYR A 85 2.51 -4.45 17.72
CA TYR A 85 3.06 -3.35 18.51
C TYR A 85 2.01 -2.30 18.93
N LEU A 86 0.77 -2.34 18.43
CA LEU A 86 -0.28 -1.40 18.85
C LEU A 86 -0.56 -1.48 20.36
N SER A 87 -0.36 -2.64 20.98
CA SER A 87 -0.49 -2.80 22.43
C SER A 87 0.51 -1.98 23.23
N LYS A 88 1.62 -1.52 22.62
CA LYS A 88 2.64 -0.67 23.25
C LYS A 88 2.31 0.82 23.15
N VAL A 89 1.31 1.19 22.34
CA VAL A 89 0.86 2.56 22.18
C VAL A 89 -0.27 2.81 23.19
N ASN A 90 -0.01 3.65 24.19
CA ASN A 90 -0.99 3.92 25.26
C ASN A 90 -1.98 5.01 24.82
N PHE A 91 -2.87 4.67 23.89
CA PHE A 91 -3.92 5.52 23.34
C PHE A 91 -5.28 4.82 23.37
N LEU A 92 -6.35 5.60 23.29
CA LEU A 92 -7.68 5.06 23.05
C LEU A 92 -7.73 4.51 21.61
N GLY A 93 -7.91 3.20 21.47
CA GLY A 93 -8.05 2.54 20.17
C GLY A 93 -9.48 2.64 19.65
N ILE A 94 -9.63 3.07 18.38
CA ILE A 94 -10.90 3.07 17.64
C ILE A 94 -10.66 2.31 16.34
N THR A 95 -11.45 1.25 16.12
CA THR A 95 -11.36 0.47 14.88
C THR A 95 -12.45 0.93 13.90
N LEU A 96 -12.04 1.32 12.68
CA LEU A 96 -12.96 1.58 11.60
C LEU A 96 -13.46 0.24 11.03
N LEU A 97 -14.75 0.02 11.14
CA LEU A 97 -15.37 -1.19 10.62
C LEU A 97 -15.59 -1.10 9.09
N PRO A 98 -15.56 -2.23 8.39
CA PRO A 98 -16.01 -2.30 7.00
C PRO A 98 -17.45 -1.80 6.86
N PHE A 99 -17.87 -1.45 5.65
CA PHE A 99 -19.25 -1.11 5.36
C PHE A 99 -20.20 -2.23 5.81
N SER A 100 -21.32 -1.86 6.40
CA SER A 100 -22.47 -2.76 6.43
C SER A 100 -23.01 -2.96 5.00
N GLU A 101 -23.80 -3.99 4.77
CA GLU A 101 -24.42 -4.22 3.45
C GLU A 101 -25.22 -2.99 2.97
N GLN A 102 -25.96 -2.36 3.86
CA GLN A 102 -26.71 -1.14 3.56
C GLN A 102 -25.80 0.04 3.19
N GLN A 103 -24.68 0.19 3.87
CA GLN A 103 -23.68 1.24 3.56
C GLN A 103 -23.00 0.98 2.21
N LEU A 104 -22.69 -0.28 1.91
CA LEU A 104 -22.14 -0.67 0.61
C LEU A 104 -23.11 -0.34 -0.53
N TYR A 105 -24.39 -0.71 -0.40
CA TYR A 105 -25.40 -0.42 -1.43
C TYR A 105 -25.63 1.09 -1.58
N LYS A 106 -25.67 1.83 -0.48
CA LYS A 106 -25.73 3.30 -0.51
C LYS A 106 -24.53 3.90 -1.20
N PHE A 107 -23.33 3.38 -0.97
CA PHE A 107 -22.12 3.82 -1.64
C PHE A 107 -22.22 3.61 -3.15
N ILE A 108 -22.57 2.40 -3.60
CA ILE A 108 -22.73 2.06 -5.02
C ILE A 108 -23.81 2.95 -5.67
N THR A 109 -24.97 3.09 -5.04
CA THR A 109 -26.03 3.98 -5.51
C THR A 109 -25.56 5.41 -5.65
N SER A 110 -24.77 5.91 -4.68
CA SER A 110 -24.26 7.28 -4.71
C SER A 110 -23.20 7.47 -5.80
N TRP A 111 -22.39 6.43 -6.07
CA TRP A 111 -21.39 6.46 -7.14
C TRP A 111 -22.03 6.63 -8.51
N PHE A 112 -23.07 5.86 -8.80
CA PHE A 112 -23.74 5.86 -10.10
C PHE A 112 -24.87 6.88 -10.24
N LYS A 113 -25.19 7.65 -9.18
CA LYS A 113 -26.36 8.55 -9.14
C LYS A 113 -26.44 9.54 -10.29
N ASN A 114 -25.29 10.08 -10.73
CA ASN A 114 -25.23 11.11 -11.76
C ASN A 114 -24.84 10.57 -13.15
N ASN A 115 -24.42 9.31 -13.24
CA ASN A 115 -23.88 8.71 -14.46
C ASN A 115 -24.80 7.66 -15.06
N ASP A 116 -25.02 6.56 -14.34
CA ASP A 116 -25.80 5.41 -14.82
C ASP A 116 -26.48 4.67 -13.65
N VAL A 117 -27.66 5.13 -13.25
CA VAL A 117 -28.43 4.53 -12.14
C VAL A 117 -28.73 3.06 -12.39
N ILE A 118 -29.03 2.67 -13.64
CA ILE A 118 -29.36 1.30 -14.03
C ILE A 118 -28.14 0.39 -13.83
N LEU A 119 -26.95 0.87 -14.18
CA LEU A 119 -25.71 0.13 -13.94
C LEU A 119 -25.48 -0.07 -12.44
N GLY A 120 -25.71 0.96 -11.62
CA GLY A 120 -25.62 0.85 -10.16
C GLY A 120 -26.54 -0.24 -9.59
N GLU A 121 -27.79 -0.30 -10.05
CA GLU A 121 -28.74 -1.36 -9.66
C GLU A 121 -28.26 -2.75 -10.09
N ARG A 122 -27.74 -2.88 -11.32
CA ARG A 122 -27.18 -4.14 -11.83
C ARG A 122 -25.98 -4.60 -11.00
N VAL A 123 -25.08 -3.67 -10.61
CA VAL A 123 -23.93 -3.98 -9.76
C VAL A 123 -24.41 -4.52 -8.40
N ILE A 124 -25.39 -3.86 -7.76
CA ILE A 124 -25.95 -4.31 -6.49
C ILE A 124 -26.55 -5.71 -6.64
N GLU A 125 -27.41 -5.94 -7.63
CA GLU A 125 -28.04 -7.25 -7.85
C GLU A 125 -26.99 -8.34 -8.17
N SER A 126 -25.90 -8.00 -8.83
CA SER A 126 -24.84 -8.96 -9.18
C SER A 126 -24.01 -9.42 -7.98
N ILE A 127 -23.91 -8.62 -6.92
CA ILE A 127 -23.14 -8.96 -5.70
C ILE A 127 -24.03 -9.43 -4.55
N LYS A 128 -25.30 -9.06 -4.54
CA LYS A 128 -26.27 -9.36 -3.46
C LYS A 128 -26.35 -10.84 -3.15
N GLY A 129 -26.16 -11.18 -1.89
CA GLY A 129 -26.19 -12.57 -1.43
C GLY A 129 -25.03 -13.44 -1.89
N LYS A 130 -23.98 -12.86 -2.48
CA LYS A 130 -22.77 -13.56 -2.92
C LYS A 130 -21.59 -13.24 -2.02
N GLU A 131 -20.61 -14.13 -2.01
CA GLU A 131 -19.36 -13.97 -1.23
C GLU A 131 -18.63 -12.67 -1.55
N ILE A 132 -18.66 -12.23 -2.81
CA ILE A 132 -18.03 -10.97 -3.24
C ILE A 132 -18.56 -9.74 -2.47
N ALA A 133 -19.85 -9.76 -2.05
CA ALA A 133 -20.40 -8.67 -1.24
C ALA A 133 -19.68 -8.50 0.10
N GLU A 134 -19.21 -9.60 0.72
CA GLU A 134 -18.44 -9.57 1.95
C GLU A 134 -17.03 -9.01 1.72
N ILE A 135 -16.44 -9.31 0.56
CA ILE A 135 -15.09 -8.88 0.19
C ILE A 135 -15.05 -7.37 -0.08
N VAL A 136 -16.03 -6.82 -0.81
CA VAL A 136 -16.04 -5.42 -1.25
C VAL A 136 -16.56 -4.43 -0.20
N LYS A 137 -16.66 -4.82 1.06
CA LYS A 137 -17.12 -3.95 2.16
C LYS A 137 -16.12 -2.84 2.56
N THR A 138 -14.93 -2.80 1.98
CA THR A 138 -14.03 -1.67 2.22
C THR A 138 -14.22 -0.58 1.17
N PRO A 139 -14.03 0.73 1.52
CA PRO A 139 -14.15 1.82 0.55
C PRO A 139 -13.28 1.61 -0.69
N LEU A 140 -12.05 1.11 -0.52
CA LEU A 140 -11.14 0.82 -1.63
C LEU A 140 -11.74 -0.19 -2.60
N LEU A 141 -12.16 -1.37 -2.10
CA LEU A 141 -12.65 -2.44 -2.95
C LEU A 141 -14.01 -2.09 -3.58
N ALA A 142 -14.87 -1.37 -2.84
CA ALA A 142 -16.12 -0.84 -3.39
C ALA A 142 -15.88 0.14 -4.54
N THR A 143 -14.90 1.04 -4.39
CA THR A 143 -14.49 1.98 -5.46
C THR A 143 -13.97 1.23 -6.69
N LEU A 144 -13.08 0.24 -6.49
CA LEU A 144 -12.55 -0.56 -7.59
C LEU A 144 -13.63 -1.35 -8.32
N LEU A 145 -14.57 -1.92 -7.58
CA LEU A 145 -15.72 -2.62 -8.16
C LEU A 145 -16.54 -1.70 -9.06
N CYS A 146 -16.87 -0.49 -8.58
CA CYS A 146 -17.62 0.49 -9.35
C CYS A 146 -16.84 0.95 -10.61
N ASP A 147 -15.55 1.22 -10.48
CA ASP A 147 -14.69 1.62 -11.60
C ASP A 147 -14.61 0.53 -12.69
N LEU A 148 -14.47 -0.73 -12.30
CA LEU A 148 -14.49 -1.87 -13.23
C LEU A 148 -15.84 -1.99 -13.94
N ALA A 149 -16.96 -1.85 -13.20
CA ALA A 149 -18.30 -1.91 -13.77
C ALA A 149 -18.56 -0.78 -14.78
N GLU A 150 -18.13 0.47 -14.50
CA GLU A 150 -18.22 1.60 -15.45
C GLU A 150 -17.48 1.32 -16.76
N LYS A 151 -16.43 0.51 -16.71
CA LYS A 151 -15.66 0.12 -17.90
C LYS A 151 -16.20 -1.13 -18.59
N GLY A 152 -17.33 -1.65 -18.13
CA GLY A 152 -17.99 -2.82 -18.70
C GLY A 152 -17.22 -4.13 -18.43
N ILE A 153 -16.43 -4.17 -17.37
CA ILE A 153 -15.70 -5.37 -16.95
C ILE A 153 -16.58 -6.19 -16.03
N ASP A 154 -16.62 -7.51 -16.26
CA ASP A 154 -17.40 -8.44 -15.45
C ASP A 154 -17.02 -8.35 -13.96
N ILE A 155 -18.03 -8.51 -13.11
CA ILE A 155 -17.86 -8.45 -11.65
C ILE A 155 -16.92 -9.57 -11.19
N PRO A 156 -15.78 -9.22 -10.57
CA PRO A 156 -14.81 -10.18 -10.06
C PRO A 156 -15.37 -11.02 -8.92
N ARG A 157 -14.77 -12.18 -8.67
CA ARG A 157 -15.22 -13.13 -7.63
C ARG A 157 -14.39 -13.09 -6.36
N SER A 158 -13.19 -12.50 -6.41
CA SER A 158 -12.25 -12.40 -5.29
C SER A 158 -11.56 -11.04 -5.24
N GLU A 159 -10.96 -10.71 -4.10
CA GLU A 159 -10.13 -9.50 -3.96
C GLU A 159 -8.95 -9.51 -4.94
N SER A 160 -8.27 -10.65 -5.06
CA SER A 160 -7.16 -10.82 -6.00
C SER A 160 -7.61 -10.58 -7.44
N GLU A 161 -8.78 -11.07 -7.83
CA GLU A 161 -9.32 -10.85 -9.17
C GLU A 161 -9.65 -9.37 -9.43
N ILE A 162 -10.18 -8.63 -8.44
CA ILE A 162 -10.40 -7.18 -8.55
C ILE A 162 -9.10 -6.45 -8.90
N PHE A 163 -8.03 -6.73 -8.16
CA PHE A 163 -6.74 -6.09 -8.40
C PHE A 163 -6.10 -6.55 -9.73
N THR A 164 -6.27 -7.80 -10.12
CA THR A 164 -5.79 -8.31 -11.41
C THR A 164 -6.51 -7.62 -12.58
N LYS A 165 -7.83 -7.50 -12.53
CA LYS A 165 -8.62 -6.77 -13.54
C LYS A 165 -8.21 -5.29 -13.62
N ARG A 166 -7.89 -4.67 -12.49
CA ARG A 166 -7.37 -3.30 -12.47
C ARG A 166 -5.97 -3.21 -13.11
N LEU A 167 -5.07 -4.16 -12.86
CA LEU A 167 -3.76 -4.23 -13.52
C LEU A 167 -3.93 -4.34 -15.04
N GLU A 168 -4.80 -5.24 -15.50
CA GLU A 168 -5.13 -5.42 -16.91
C GLU A 168 -5.65 -4.12 -17.53
N LEU A 169 -6.57 -3.44 -16.84
CA LEU A 169 -7.15 -2.17 -17.28
C LEU A 169 -6.07 -1.09 -17.45
N PHE A 170 -5.22 -0.90 -16.47
CA PHE A 170 -4.19 0.13 -16.51
C PHE A 170 -3.11 -0.14 -17.57
N CYS A 171 -2.70 -1.38 -17.73
CA CYS A 171 -1.75 -1.77 -18.78
C CYS A 171 -2.37 -1.83 -20.18
N GLY A 172 -3.64 -1.44 -20.34
CA GLY A 172 -4.29 -1.29 -21.64
C GLY A 172 -4.79 -2.59 -22.27
N VAL A 173 -4.99 -3.67 -21.50
CA VAL A 173 -5.54 -4.94 -22.05
C VAL A 173 -6.88 -4.69 -22.75
N TYR A 174 -7.73 -3.84 -22.17
CA TYR A 174 -9.04 -3.52 -22.73
C TYR A 174 -9.01 -2.48 -23.87
N ASP A 175 -7.90 -1.75 -24.04
CA ASP A 175 -7.74 -0.80 -25.16
C ASP A 175 -7.58 -1.49 -26.50
N THR A 176 -7.05 -2.72 -26.50
CA THR A 176 -6.91 -3.55 -27.71
C THR A 176 -8.27 -3.85 -28.34
N TYR A 177 -9.32 -4.01 -27.55
CA TYR A 177 -10.67 -4.20 -28.07
C TYR A 177 -11.26 -2.94 -28.72
N LYS A 178 -10.70 -1.76 -28.40
CA LYS A 178 -11.11 -0.46 -28.96
C LYS A 178 -10.18 0.02 -30.07
N ALA A 179 -9.20 -0.79 -30.48
CA ALA A 179 -8.16 -0.42 -31.44
C ALA A 179 -7.36 0.85 -31.06
N ILE A 180 -7.32 1.18 -29.77
CA ILE A 180 -6.56 2.31 -29.22
C ILE A 180 -5.25 1.77 -28.63
N ARG A 181 -4.13 2.35 -29.00
CA ARG A 181 -2.82 2.04 -28.42
C ARG A 181 -2.30 3.26 -27.68
N ARG A 182 -2.25 3.20 -26.35
CA ARG A 182 -1.74 4.27 -25.47
C ARG A 182 -0.27 4.14 -25.14
N THR A 183 0.27 2.91 -25.25
CA THR A 183 1.64 2.57 -24.85
C THR A 183 2.45 2.06 -26.03
N THR A 184 3.78 2.22 -26.00
CA THR A 184 4.70 1.69 -27.01
C THR A 184 5.11 0.25 -26.68
N LEU A 185 5.25 -0.07 -25.38
CA LEU A 185 5.54 -1.42 -24.92
C LEU A 185 4.29 -2.31 -24.93
N SER A 186 4.51 -3.61 -24.97
CA SER A 186 3.42 -4.58 -24.86
C SER A 186 2.87 -4.60 -23.43
N GLN A 187 1.60 -4.95 -23.31
CA GLN A 187 0.90 -5.08 -22.03
C GLN A 187 1.61 -6.06 -21.08
N SER A 188 2.13 -7.17 -21.62
CA SER A 188 2.85 -8.18 -20.85
C SER A 188 4.16 -7.64 -20.25
N ILE A 189 4.86 -6.77 -20.95
CA ILE A 189 6.07 -6.10 -20.43
C ILE A 189 5.70 -5.14 -19.30
N LEU A 190 4.65 -4.33 -19.49
CA LEU A 190 4.20 -3.38 -18.49
C LEU A 190 3.68 -4.07 -17.21
N GLN A 191 2.90 -5.15 -17.35
CA GLN A 191 2.44 -5.95 -16.21
C GLN A 191 3.61 -6.57 -15.47
N LYS A 192 4.57 -7.17 -16.21
CA LYS A 192 5.77 -7.74 -15.61
C LYS A 192 6.60 -6.68 -14.90
N ALA A 193 6.79 -5.50 -15.50
CA ALA A 193 7.49 -4.38 -14.86
C ALA A 193 6.81 -3.95 -13.56
N ALA A 194 5.48 -3.78 -13.57
CA ALA A 194 4.72 -3.41 -12.39
C ALA A 194 4.87 -4.43 -11.25
N ILE A 195 4.78 -5.72 -11.55
CA ILE A 195 4.96 -6.82 -10.59
C ILE A 195 6.37 -6.77 -9.99
N LYS A 196 7.41 -6.62 -10.81
CA LYS A 196 8.80 -6.54 -10.37
C LYS A 196 9.09 -5.32 -9.50
N ILE A 197 8.58 -4.15 -9.89
CA ILE A 197 8.70 -2.91 -9.11
C ILE A 197 8.04 -3.08 -7.74
N ALA A 198 6.82 -3.61 -7.71
CA ALA A 198 6.08 -3.79 -6.46
C ALA A 198 6.81 -4.73 -5.50
N TYR A 199 7.29 -5.87 -6.00
CA TYR A 199 8.08 -6.80 -5.21
C TYR A 199 9.40 -6.17 -4.73
N ALA A 200 10.10 -5.43 -5.59
CA ALA A 200 11.37 -4.79 -5.25
C ALA A 200 11.20 -3.72 -4.15
N LEU A 201 10.12 -2.95 -4.19
CA LEU A 201 9.76 -2.02 -3.13
C LEU A 201 9.38 -2.77 -1.85
N HIS A 202 8.49 -3.77 -1.96
CA HIS A 202 7.95 -4.48 -0.82
C HIS A 202 9.02 -5.26 -0.05
N SER A 203 9.94 -5.93 -0.75
CA SER A 203 11.05 -6.68 -0.17
C SER A 203 12.07 -5.80 0.57
N ARG A 204 12.06 -4.50 0.31
CA ARG A 204 12.90 -3.50 1.00
C ARG A 204 12.16 -2.71 2.08
N ASN A 205 10.92 -3.11 2.41
CA ASN A 205 10.02 -2.39 3.30
C ASN A 205 9.81 -0.92 2.85
N LEU A 206 9.76 -0.70 1.53
CA LEU A 206 9.54 0.61 0.92
C LEU A 206 8.14 0.67 0.32
N ARG A 207 7.48 1.82 0.48
CA ARG A 207 6.20 2.11 -0.19
C ARG A 207 6.39 2.86 -1.50
N SER A 208 7.49 3.61 -1.60
CA SER A 208 7.79 4.47 -2.74
C SER A 208 9.29 4.50 -3.03
N GLY A 209 9.66 4.98 -4.20
CA GLY A 209 11.05 5.20 -4.58
C GLY A 209 11.17 6.32 -5.60
N THR A 210 12.37 6.86 -5.79
CA THR A 210 12.62 7.79 -6.89
C THR A 210 12.48 7.08 -8.23
N LYS A 211 12.18 7.81 -9.30
CA LYS A 211 12.11 7.23 -10.65
C LYS A 211 13.38 6.47 -11.01
N SER A 212 14.55 7.02 -10.65
CA SER A 212 15.86 6.38 -10.89
C SER A 212 16.01 5.07 -10.13
N ASP A 213 15.58 5.00 -8.86
CA ASP A 213 15.67 3.76 -8.08
C ASP A 213 14.74 2.69 -8.63
N ILE A 214 13.52 3.05 -9.00
CA ILE A 214 12.53 2.13 -9.59
C ILE A 214 13.07 1.55 -10.91
N ILE A 215 13.68 2.36 -11.78
CA ILE A 215 14.32 1.88 -13.01
C ILE A 215 15.44 0.88 -12.67
N LYS A 216 16.30 1.21 -11.71
CA LYS A 216 17.40 0.32 -11.28
C LYS A 216 16.88 -1.00 -10.70
N PHE A 217 15.73 -1.01 -10.01
CA PHE A 217 15.17 -2.23 -9.45
C PHE A 217 14.83 -3.26 -10.53
N ILE A 218 14.21 -2.83 -11.63
CA ILE A 218 13.88 -3.75 -12.73
C ILE A 218 15.06 -4.02 -13.64
N ALA A 219 15.96 -3.06 -13.86
CA ALA A 219 17.17 -3.26 -14.67
C ALA A 219 18.14 -4.27 -14.03
N ASN A 220 18.19 -4.35 -12.71
CA ASN A 220 19.02 -5.29 -11.97
C ASN A 220 18.33 -6.66 -11.71
N ASP A 221 17.06 -6.80 -12.09
CA ASP A 221 16.34 -8.07 -11.94
C ASP A 221 16.63 -8.98 -13.14
N SER A 222 17.43 -10.02 -12.93
CA SER A 222 17.83 -10.97 -13.98
C SER A 222 16.63 -11.67 -14.64
N SER A 223 15.50 -11.77 -13.96
CA SER A 223 14.29 -12.39 -14.50
C SER A 223 13.46 -11.43 -15.35
N PHE A 224 13.66 -10.10 -15.23
CA PHE A 224 13.04 -9.12 -16.12
C PHE A 224 13.71 -9.13 -17.49
N ASN A 225 15.04 -9.18 -17.53
CA ASN A 225 15.88 -9.42 -18.70
C ASN A 225 15.57 -8.54 -19.94
N TYR A 226 15.41 -7.23 -19.71
CA TYR A 226 15.32 -6.21 -20.77
C TYR A 226 16.45 -5.20 -20.61
N ASP A 227 16.75 -4.47 -21.69
CA ASP A 227 17.77 -3.41 -21.66
C ASP A 227 17.31 -2.19 -20.84
N ASN A 228 18.25 -1.30 -20.53
CA ASN A 228 18.00 -0.11 -19.73
C ASN A 228 17.01 0.85 -20.39
N GLU A 229 16.96 0.92 -21.71
CA GLU A 229 16.03 1.76 -22.44
C GLU A 229 14.60 1.24 -22.28
N THR A 230 14.39 -0.06 -22.46
CA THR A 230 13.10 -0.72 -22.21
C THR A 230 12.67 -0.57 -20.75
N CYS A 231 13.58 -0.70 -19.77
CA CYS A 231 13.29 -0.48 -18.35
C CYS A 231 12.84 0.95 -18.08
N SER A 232 13.54 1.94 -18.65
CA SER A 232 13.18 3.36 -18.50
C SER A 232 11.83 3.68 -19.14
N THR A 233 11.57 3.14 -20.33
CA THR A 233 10.31 3.30 -21.05
C THR A 233 9.16 2.67 -20.27
N ALA A 234 9.35 1.44 -19.73
CA ALA A 234 8.33 0.76 -18.94
C ALA A 234 7.93 1.58 -17.71
N VAL A 235 8.89 2.11 -16.95
CA VAL A 235 8.61 2.98 -15.81
C VAL A 235 7.92 4.26 -16.26
N GLY A 236 8.36 4.88 -17.37
CA GLY A 236 7.71 6.05 -17.95
C GLY A 236 6.25 5.80 -18.30
N GLU A 237 5.95 4.70 -18.98
CA GLU A 237 4.58 4.34 -19.37
C GLU A 237 3.70 3.91 -18.20
N LEU A 238 4.28 3.28 -17.16
CA LEU A 238 3.56 3.00 -15.92
C LEU A 238 3.19 4.27 -15.15
N ILE A 239 3.94 5.37 -15.31
CA ILE A 239 3.59 6.70 -14.79
C ILE A 239 2.50 7.33 -15.69
N ASP A 240 2.78 7.48 -16.97
CA ASP A 240 1.89 8.05 -17.98
C ASP A 240 2.08 7.29 -19.30
N PRO A 241 1.03 6.73 -19.90
CA PRO A 241 -0.40 6.95 -19.66
C PRO A 241 -1.09 5.95 -18.72
N CYS A 242 -0.38 4.95 -18.16
CA CYS A 242 -1.02 3.90 -17.36
C CYS A 242 -1.53 4.40 -16.00
N ASN A 243 -0.94 5.46 -15.44
CA ASN A 243 -1.28 6.00 -14.11
C ASN A 243 -1.22 4.94 -12.97
N MET A 244 -0.32 3.97 -13.11
CA MET A 244 -0.08 2.95 -12.08
C MET A 244 0.89 3.41 -11.01
N LEU A 245 1.89 4.18 -11.40
CA LEU A 245 2.83 4.82 -10.50
C LEU A 245 2.46 6.29 -10.34
N VAL A 246 2.04 6.64 -9.13
CA VAL A 246 1.57 7.96 -8.76
C VAL A 246 2.71 8.76 -8.16
N HIS A 247 2.93 9.98 -8.66
CA HIS A 247 3.94 10.90 -8.17
C HIS A 247 3.46 11.61 -6.90
N ASP A 248 4.27 11.57 -5.87
CA ASP A 248 4.16 12.44 -4.70
C ASP A 248 5.09 13.65 -4.89
N ALA A 249 4.48 14.82 -5.09
CA ALA A 249 5.20 16.06 -5.36
C ALA A 249 6.05 16.52 -4.16
N ILE A 250 5.68 16.14 -2.93
CA ILE A 250 6.40 16.54 -1.71
C ILE A 250 7.69 15.74 -1.57
N SER A 251 7.60 14.42 -1.66
CA SER A 251 8.79 13.55 -1.52
C SER A 251 9.56 13.35 -2.82
N GLY A 252 9.02 13.74 -3.97
CA GLY A 252 9.62 13.48 -5.28
C GLY A 252 9.65 11.99 -5.65
N THR A 253 8.87 11.15 -4.98
CA THR A 253 8.85 9.70 -5.17
C THR A 253 7.60 9.22 -5.89
N TYR A 254 7.65 7.97 -6.33
CA TYR A 254 6.54 7.29 -7.01
C TYR A 254 6.13 6.06 -6.22
N SER A 255 4.82 5.81 -6.14
CA SER A 255 4.21 4.66 -5.46
C SER A 255 3.04 4.12 -6.27
N PHE A 256 2.51 2.95 -5.89
CA PHE A 256 1.28 2.40 -6.45
C PHE A 256 -0.02 3.07 -5.91
N GLY A 257 0.12 4.21 -5.24
CA GLY A 257 -0.99 4.95 -4.63
C GLY A 257 -1.47 4.30 -3.33
N HIS A 258 -1.93 3.07 -3.37
CA HIS A 258 -2.39 2.34 -2.18
C HIS A 258 -1.52 1.10 -1.91
N LEU A 259 -1.09 0.91 -0.64
CA LEU A 259 -0.21 -0.19 -0.26
C LEU A 259 -0.82 -1.57 -0.58
N ARG A 260 -2.14 -1.74 -0.43
CA ARG A 260 -2.82 -2.99 -0.77
C ARG A 260 -2.63 -3.40 -2.23
N TYR A 261 -2.49 -2.42 -3.12
CA TYR A 261 -2.22 -2.68 -4.53
C TYR A 261 -0.77 -3.15 -4.75
N GLN A 262 0.19 -2.53 -4.06
CA GLN A 262 1.58 -3.02 -4.05
C GLN A 262 1.68 -4.44 -3.48
N GLU A 263 0.95 -4.74 -2.39
CA GLU A 263 0.87 -6.07 -1.79
C GLU A 263 0.36 -7.12 -2.78
N HIS A 264 -0.70 -6.78 -3.55
CA HIS A 264 -1.21 -7.67 -4.58
C HIS A 264 -0.17 -7.95 -5.68
N LEU A 265 0.45 -6.92 -6.24
CA LEU A 265 1.47 -7.09 -7.27
C LEU A 265 2.68 -7.88 -6.74
N ALA A 266 3.11 -7.64 -5.50
CA ALA A 266 4.17 -8.42 -4.87
C ALA A 266 3.75 -9.89 -4.66
N SER A 267 2.49 -10.17 -4.35
CA SER A 267 1.97 -11.55 -4.26
C SER A 267 2.00 -12.28 -5.60
N LEU A 268 1.78 -11.58 -6.71
CA LEU A 268 1.91 -12.16 -8.05
C LEU A 268 3.36 -12.56 -8.36
N GLU A 269 4.35 -11.79 -7.90
CA GLU A 269 5.77 -12.19 -8.04
C GLU A 269 6.05 -13.47 -7.26
N LEU A 270 5.54 -13.61 -6.03
CA LEU A 270 5.69 -14.85 -5.26
C LEU A 270 5.06 -16.06 -5.95
N LEU A 271 3.94 -15.87 -6.66
CA LEU A 271 3.28 -16.93 -7.43
C LEU A 271 4.06 -17.34 -8.68
N GLN A 272 4.65 -16.37 -9.37
CA GLN A 272 5.32 -16.57 -10.66
C GLN A 272 6.78 -17.03 -10.49
N ASN A 273 7.46 -16.57 -9.44
CA ASN A 273 8.87 -16.82 -9.20
C ASN A 273 9.09 -17.83 -8.07
N ARG A 274 9.15 -19.10 -8.42
CA ARG A 274 9.34 -20.23 -7.49
C ARG A 274 10.71 -20.26 -6.79
N SER A 275 11.66 -19.41 -7.20
CA SER A 275 12.97 -19.31 -6.55
C SER A 275 12.95 -18.46 -5.27
N ILE A 276 11.86 -17.73 -5.03
CA ILE A 276 11.72 -16.91 -3.83
C ILE A 276 11.33 -17.79 -2.65
N GLU A 277 12.17 -17.81 -1.61
CA GLU A 277 11.87 -18.48 -0.35
C GLU A 277 10.84 -17.65 0.43
N ILE A 278 9.63 -18.19 0.65
CA ILE A 278 8.50 -17.47 1.28
C ILE A 278 8.51 -17.60 2.80
N VAL A 279 9.02 -18.73 3.32
CA VAL A 279 8.99 -19.05 4.76
C VAL A 279 9.53 -17.93 5.67
N PRO A 280 10.62 -17.20 5.33
CA PRO A 280 11.07 -16.07 6.14
C PRO A 280 10.04 -14.94 6.28
N TYR A 281 9.16 -14.76 5.31
CA TYR A 281 8.15 -13.70 5.33
C TYR A 281 6.98 -13.97 6.28
N LEU A 282 6.74 -15.21 6.66
CA LEU A 282 5.66 -15.60 7.58
C LEU A 282 5.76 -14.97 8.97
N LYS A 283 6.96 -14.53 9.39
CA LYS A 283 7.21 -13.86 10.67
C LYS A 283 7.21 -12.33 10.58
N ASN A 284 7.00 -11.78 9.40
CA ASN A 284 7.11 -10.36 9.17
C ASN A 284 5.71 -9.75 8.94
N ASP A 285 5.23 -8.94 9.87
CA ASP A 285 3.92 -8.26 9.80
C ASP A 285 3.75 -7.42 8.52
N TRP A 286 4.85 -6.87 7.97
CA TRP A 286 4.83 -6.14 6.71
C TRP A 286 4.34 -7.00 5.53
N TRP A 287 4.67 -8.31 5.54
CA TRP A 287 4.30 -9.25 4.48
C TRP A 287 2.91 -9.87 4.65
N ARG A 288 2.25 -9.64 5.79
CA ARG A 288 0.96 -10.26 6.09
C ARG A 288 -0.08 -10.02 5.00
N GLY A 289 -0.23 -8.76 4.53
CA GLY A 289 -1.17 -8.43 3.47
C GLY A 289 -0.87 -9.13 2.16
N THR A 290 0.40 -9.18 1.77
CA THR A 290 0.89 -9.88 0.57
C THR A 290 0.63 -11.38 0.66
N LEU A 291 0.92 -12.00 1.81
CA LEU A 291 0.73 -13.44 2.01
C LEU A 291 -0.75 -13.84 2.03
N CYS A 292 -1.65 -12.98 2.55
CA CYS A 292 -3.10 -13.21 2.45
C CYS A 292 -3.58 -13.21 1.00
N LEU A 293 -3.05 -12.33 0.15
CA LEU A 293 -3.37 -12.30 -1.28
C LEU A 293 -2.73 -13.46 -2.06
N TYR A 294 -1.52 -13.84 -1.69
CA TYR A 294 -0.85 -15.02 -2.21
C TYR A 294 -1.67 -16.28 -1.94
N ALA A 295 -2.15 -16.47 -0.70
CA ALA A 295 -2.93 -17.63 -0.28
C ALA A 295 -4.28 -17.77 -1.00
N GLN A 296 -4.84 -16.67 -1.56
CA GLN A 296 -6.06 -16.74 -2.38
C GLN A 296 -5.84 -17.40 -3.75
N ASN A 297 -4.58 -17.55 -4.19
CA ASN A 297 -4.22 -18.02 -5.53
C ASN A 297 -3.36 -19.29 -5.54
N CYS A 298 -3.08 -19.86 -4.37
CA CYS A 298 -2.27 -21.09 -4.28
C CYS A 298 -2.73 -21.95 -3.10
N GLU A 299 -2.28 -23.21 -3.10
CA GLU A 299 -2.38 -24.10 -1.95
C GLU A 299 -1.34 -23.69 -0.90
N PHE A 300 -1.81 -23.05 0.17
CA PHE A 300 -0.96 -22.44 1.19
C PHE A 300 -0.58 -23.42 2.33
N PHE A 301 -1.22 -24.57 2.41
CA PHE A 301 -1.08 -25.49 3.52
C PHE A 301 0.33 -26.09 3.63
N SER A 302 0.91 -26.49 2.51
CA SER A 302 2.27 -27.01 2.44
C SER A 302 3.33 -26.02 2.96
N LEU A 303 3.12 -24.72 2.75
CA LEU A 303 3.99 -23.67 3.26
C LEU A 303 3.92 -23.54 4.78
N ILE A 304 2.72 -23.71 5.36
CA ILE A 304 2.51 -23.71 6.81
C ILE A 304 3.20 -24.94 7.44
N GLU A 305 3.11 -26.10 6.81
CA GLU A 305 3.81 -27.30 7.26
C GLU A 305 5.33 -27.12 7.26
N GLU A 306 5.89 -26.60 6.17
CA GLU A 306 7.32 -26.30 6.08
C GLU A 306 7.75 -25.31 7.16
N PHE A 307 6.99 -24.24 7.38
CA PHE A 307 7.21 -23.26 8.45
C PHE A 307 7.22 -23.94 9.82
N THR A 308 6.23 -24.79 10.09
CA THR A 308 6.10 -25.49 11.37
C THR A 308 7.30 -26.41 11.62
N LEU A 309 7.73 -27.18 10.62
CA LEU A 309 8.90 -28.06 10.70
C LEU A 309 10.20 -27.26 10.93
N LYS A 310 10.35 -26.12 10.25
CA LYS A 310 11.58 -25.29 10.36
C LYS A 310 11.69 -24.58 11.71
N TYR A 311 10.58 -24.23 12.35
CA TYR A 311 10.58 -23.43 13.57
C TYR A 311 10.11 -24.15 14.85
N HIS A 312 9.52 -25.35 14.77
CA HIS A 312 9.19 -26.16 15.95
C HIS A 312 10.42 -26.79 16.63
N ASN A 313 11.52 -26.90 15.91
CA ASN A 313 12.78 -27.45 16.45
C ASN A 313 13.66 -26.40 17.16
N ILE A 314 13.12 -25.17 17.44
CA ILE A 314 13.86 -24.05 18.06
C ILE A 314 13.30 -23.71 19.46
N GLN A 315 12.58 -24.64 20.09
CA GLN A 315 12.21 -24.54 21.53
C GLN A 315 13.11 -25.42 22.41
#